data_10378840e06b83f786a78072a76fac90
#
_entry.id   10378840e06b83f786a78072a76fac90
#
_cell.length_a   1.000
_cell.length_b   1.000
_cell.length_c   1.000
_cell.angle_alpha   90.00
_cell.angle_beta   90.00
_cell.angle_gamma   90.00
#
_symmetry.space_group_name_H-M   'P 1'
#
loop_
_entity.id
_entity.type
_entity.pdbx_description
1 polymer ?
#
loop_
_entity_poly.entity_id
_entity_poly.type
_entity_poly.pdbx_seq_one_letter_code
_entity_poly.pdbx_strand_id
1 'polypeptide(L)'
;MTQTRPLKTNLFNRNADLLHGPIFKNLLLFMLPILVSNLFQQLYNTVDTMIVGNVLGDTALAAIGSCGSIYELLVGFGIGIGNGLSIVAARSYGAQDEDLLKKTVAGSLVIGLCASFVITTAGFFGLRPLLHLLDTPAEILEDAYRYIIVIDLGVLVMFLYNLCAGLLRAIGNSVMPLVFLLISSGLNVALDLWFIAGLGMGVQGAAVATVIAQGISVVLCILYVMHRVPLLLPARKHWAVGQHLYWELFSQSISMGLMSSIVSAGSVVLQYGINGLGTLTIAGHTAARKLFSFTSMPLISMANAGSTFVSQNRGAAQPERVRKGMRTMYLCSVVIMAAEVVLMQLFARQLVQLISGSTAPLVLENGARYLMWNAPFYAVLGVLLCTRYALQSLGQKVLPLFSSVIELVGKVIFVLVFIPRYAYNAVILCEPIIWCFMAAYLVAVYRRDAFVYPRKNQ
;
A
#
# COMPACT_ATOMS: atom_id res chain seq x y z
N MET A 1 -12.40 -30.20 27.67
CA MET A 1 -11.08 -30.35 27.06
C MET A 1 -11.21 -31.15 25.76
N THR A 2 -11.49 -30.51 24.66
CA THR A 2 -11.56 -31.11 23.30
C THR A 2 -10.22 -30.84 22.63
N GLN A 3 -9.40 -31.87 22.51
CA GLN A 3 -8.17 -31.85 21.75
C GLN A 3 -8.49 -31.62 20.27
N THR A 4 -8.18 -30.44 19.75
CA THR A 4 -8.18 -30.17 18.33
C THR A 4 -7.01 -30.90 17.67
N ARG A 5 -7.30 -31.90 16.84
CA ARG A 5 -6.32 -32.62 16.00
C ARG A 5 -5.58 -31.59 15.12
N PRO A 6 -4.24 -31.64 15.04
CA PRO A 6 -3.52 -30.82 14.09
C PRO A 6 -3.85 -31.28 12.66
N LEU A 7 -4.44 -30.36 11.88
CA LEU A 7 -4.68 -30.55 10.44
C LEU A 7 -3.36 -30.79 9.73
N LYS A 8 -3.30 -31.85 8.89
CA LYS A 8 -2.15 -32.19 8.03
C LYS A 8 -1.76 -30.98 7.20
N THR A 9 -0.54 -30.53 7.39
CA THR A 9 0.04 -29.33 6.79
C THR A 9 0.43 -29.54 5.32
N ASN A 10 -0.45 -29.17 4.40
CA ASN A 10 -0.04 -28.86 3.03
C ASN A 10 0.54 -27.45 2.99
N LEU A 11 1.58 -27.20 2.21
CA LEU A 11 2.27 -25.90 2.07
C LEU A 11 1.29 -24.73 1.85
N PHE A 12 0.18 -24.97 1.15
CA PHE A 12 -0.86 -23.99 0.85
C PHE A 12 -1.84 -23.70 1.99
N ASN A 13 -1.78 -24.45 3.11
CA ASN A 13 -2.70 -24.32 4.23
C ASN A 13 -2.00 -23.88 5.53
N ARG A 14 -0.77 -23.34 5.43
CA ARG A 14 -0.04 -22.80 6.60
C ARG A 14 -0.47 -21.37 6.87
N ASN A 15 -1.51 -21.21 7.68
CA ASN A 15 -1.72 -19.93 8.37
C ASN A 15 -0.55 -19.71 9.35
N ALA A 16 0.08 -18.54 9.27
CA ALA A 16 1.08 -18.17 10.26
C ALA A 16 0.38 -17.95 11.61
N ASP A 17 0.84 -18.64 12.65
CA ASP A 17 0.33 -18.41 14.00
C ASP A 17 0.97 -17.16 14.61
N LEU A 18 0.26 -16.03 14.46
CA LEU A 18 0.72 -14.75 14.99
C LEU A 18 0.37 -14.56 16.47
N LEU A 19 -0.47 -15.44 17.04
CA LEU A 19 -0.91 -15.37 18.43
C LEU A 19 0.01 -16.14 19.39
N HIS A 20 0.71 -17.19 18.89
CA HIS A 20 1.56 -18.05 19.71
C HIS A 20 2.95 -18.23 19.10
N GLY A 21 3.86 -18.83 19.85
CA GLY A 21 5.20 -19.18 19.38
C GLY A 21 6.16 -18.00 19.19
N PRO A 22 7.30 -18.21 18.51
CA PRO A 22 8.38 -17.23 18.38
C PRO A 22 7.99 -16.08 17.43
N ILE A 23 7.96 -14.86 17.94
CA ILE A 23 7.47 -13.66 17.25
C ILE A 23 8.27 -13.40 15.97
N PHE A 24 9.61 -13.36 16.04
CA PHE A 24 10.46 -13.06 14.89
C PHE A 24 10.23 -14.03 13.72
N LYS A 25 10.25 -15.33 14.01
CA LYS A 25 10.05 -16.37 12.99
C LYS A 25 8.68 -16.26 12.31
N ASN A 26 7.64 -16.09 13.12
CA ASN A 26 6.27 -16.03 12.62
C ASN A 26 6.00 -14.74 11.83
N LEU A 27 6.52 -13.59 12.29
CA LEU A 27 6.47 -12.33 11.54
C LEU A 27 7.22 -12.44 10.21
N LEU A 28 8.43 -13.00 10.21
CA LEU A 28 9.23 -13.14 9.00
C LEU A 28 8.54 -14.06 7.98
N LEU A 29 8.05 -15.22 8.42
CA LEU A 29 7.34 -16.16 7.54
C LEU A 29 6.05 -15.56 6.97
N PHE A 30 5.37 -14.70 7.74
CA PHE A 30 4.17 -14.01 7.28
C PHE A 30 4.50 -12.82 6.36
N MET A 31 5.59 -12.10 6.63
CA MET A 31 6.05 -10.96 5.84
C MET A 31 6.58 -11.36 4.46
N LEU A 32 7.31 -12.48 4.37
CA LEU A 32 7.98 -12.88 3.11
C LEU A 32 7.01 -13.01 1.92
N PRO A 33 5.86 -13.68 2.01
CA PRO A 33 4.90 -13.70 0.90
C PRO A 33 4.36 -12.30 0.57
N ILE A 34 4.20 -11.41 1.55
CA ILE A 34 3.77 -10.02 1.32
C ILE A 34 4.86 -9.25 0.57
N LEU A 35 6.12 -9.41 0.94
CA LEU A 35 7.26 -8.80 0.26
C LEU A 35 7.34 -9.28 -1.20
N VAL A 36 7.23 -10.59 -1.42
CA VAL A 36 7.22 -11.18 -2.76
C VAL A 36 6.04 -10.64 -3.58
N SER A 37 4.85 -10.53 -2.96
CA SER A 37 3.67 -9.92 -3.62
C SER A 37 3.94 -8.47 -4.06
N ASN A 38 4.51 -7.65 -3.18
CA ASN A 38 4.82 -6.26 -3.49
C ASN A 38 5.85 -6.14 -4.63
N LEU A 39 6.88 -6.99 -4.63
CA LEU A 39 7.87 -7.06 -5.71
C LEU A 39 7.24 -7.46 -7.04
N PHE A 40 6.42 -8.51 -7.05
CA PHE A 40 5.73 -8.94 -8.27
C PHE A 40 4.74 -7.88 -8.78
N GLN A 41 4.05 -7.19 -7.89
CA GLN A 41 3.16 -6.11 -8.28
C GLN A 41 3.91 -4.95 -8.94
N GLN A 42 5.09 -4.60 -8.44
CA GLN A 42 5.94 -3.58 -9.06
C GLN A 42 6.49 -4.00 -10.41
N LEU A 43 6.93 -5.27 -10.52
CA LEU A 43 7.37 -5.85 -11.80
C LEU A 43 6.24 -5.87 -12.84
N TYR A 44 5.07 -6.33 -12.43
CA TYR A 44 3.87 -6.35 -13.26
C TYR A 44 3.51 -4.95 -13.78
N ASN A 45 3.45 -3.93 -12.92
CA ASN A 45 3.19 -2.54 -13.34
C ASN A 45 4.23 -2.03 -14.35
N THR A 46 5.49 -2.48 -14.21
CA THR A 46 6.56 -2.13 -15.13
C THR A 46 6.36 -2.80 -16.48
N VAL A 47 6.01 -4.10 -16.50
CA VAL A 47 5.75 -4.87 -17.73
C VAL A 47 4.56 -4.29 -18.49
N ASP A 48 3.46 -3.97 -17.80
CA ASP A 48 2.27 -3.32 -18.39
C ASP A 48 2.65 -2.01 -19.10
N THR A 49 3.39 -1.14 -18.40
CA THR A 49 3.91 0.10 -18.97
C THR A 49 4.81 -0.13 -20.21
N MET A 50 5.65 -1.16 -20.16
CA MET A 50 6.52 -1.53 -21.30
C MET A 50 5.70 -2.04 -22.49
N ILE A 51 4.67 -2.85 -22.29
CA ILE A 51 3.78 -3.33 -23.35
C ILE A 51 3.10 -2.14 -24.04
N VAL A 52 2.51 -1.24 -23.26
CA VAL A 52 1.87 -0.04 -23.78
C VAL A 52 2.85 0.81 -24.57
N GLY A 53 4.03 1.12 -24.02
CA GLY A 53 5.04 1.96 -24.68
C GLY A 53 5.58 1.35 -25.99
N ASN A 54 5.85 0.03 -26.00
CA ASN A 54 6.40 -0.64 -27.18
C ASN A 54 5.36 -0.87 -28.29
N VAL A 55 4.08 -1.09 -27.94
CA VAL A 55 3.03 -1.41 -28.93
C VAL A 55 2.28 -0.18 -29.42
N LEU A 56 1.98 0.75 -28.50
CA LEU A 56 1.17 1.96 -28.81
C LEU A 56 2.01 3.24 -28.97
N GLY A 57 3.27 3.21 -28.52
CA GLY A 57 4.20 4.34 -28.63
C GLY A 57 4.08 5.37 -27.52
N ASP A 58 4.85 6.46 -27.68
CA ASP A 58 5.07 7.47 -26.63
C ASP A 58 3.82 8.27 -26.27
N THR A 59 2.93 8.51 -27.22
CA THR A 59 1.68 9.26 -27.00
C THR A 59 0.75 8.51 -26.04
N ALA A 60 0.61 7.21 -26.23
CA ALA A 60 -0.20 6.35 -25.36
C ALA A 60 0.42 6.25 -23.94
N LEU A 61 1.75 6.17 -23.88
CA LEU A 61 2.48 6.17 -22.62
C LEU A 61 2.29 7.49 -21.86
N ALA A 62 2.33 8.62 -22.58
CA ALA A 62 2.06 9.95 -22.02
C ALA A 62 0.61 10.08 -21.50
N ALA A 63 -0.37 9.51 -22.23
CA ALA A 63 -1.78 9.50 -21.81
C ALA A 63 -1.96 8.75 -20.49
N ILE A 64 -1.40 7.54 -20.35
CA ILE A 64 -1.45 6.78 -19.09
C ILE A 64 -0.67 7.51 -17.97
N GLY A 65 0.49 8.07 -18.30
CA GLY A 65 1.31 8.83 -17.36
C GLY A 65 0.59 10.05 -16.77
N SER A 66 -0.19 10.77 -17.59
CA SER A 66 -0.99 11.91 -17.15
C SER A 66 -2.10 11.52 -16.15
N CYS A 67 -2.57 10.28 -16.22
CA CYS A 67 -3.56 9.73 -15.28
C CYS A 67 -2.94 9.25 -13.95
N GLY A 68 -1.60 9.18 -13.82
CA GLY A 68 -0.93 8.56 -12.69
C GLY A 68 -1.38 9.09 -11.33
N SER A 69 -1.47 10.40 -11.16
CA SER A 69 -1.94 11.02 -9.90
C SER A 69 -3.40 10.71 -9.60
N ILE A 70 -4.25 10.67 -10.62
CA ILE A 70 -5.67 10.31 -10.49
C ILE A 70 -5.79 8.84 -10.11
N TYR A 71 -5.03 7.97 -10.78
CA TYR A 71 -4.96 6.55 -10.48
C TYR A 71 -4.52 6.29 -9.03
N GLU A 72 -3.46 6.93 -8.57
CA GLU A 72 -2.99 6.82 -7.19
C GLU A 72 -4.02 7.30 -6.18
N LEU A 73 -4.76 8.35 -6.49
CA LEU A 73 -5.82 8.85 -5.62
C LEU A 73 -6.97 7.84 -5.52
N LEU A 74 -7.50 7.38 -6.65
CA LEU A 74 -8.66 6.47 -6.70
C LEU A 74 -8.31 5.09 -6.12
N VAL A 75 -7.25 4.48 -6.64
CA VAL A 75 -6.82 3.12 -6.26
C VAL A 75 -6.20 3.12 -4.87
N GLY A 76 -5.37 4.11 -4.55
CA GLY A 76 -4.74 4.26 -3.24
C GLY A 76 -5.75 4.46 -2.12
N PHE A 77 -6.81 5.26 -2.36
CA PHE A 77 -7.90 5.40 -1.42
C PHE A 77 -8.65 4.08 -1.22
N GLY A 78 -8.96 3.36 -2.31
CA GLY A 78 -9.60 2.04 -2.25
C GLY A 78 -8.77 0.99 -1.51
N ILE A 79 -7.46 0.93 -1.75
CA ILE A 79 -6.52 0.08 -1.01
C ILE A 79 -6.53 0.45 0.48
N GLY A 80 -6.52 1.74 0.80
CA GLY A 80 -6.61 2.23 2.18
C GLY A 80 -7.88 1.74 2.88
N ILE A 81 -9.04 1.86 2.23
CA ILE A 81 -10.31 1.33 2.73
C ILE A 81 -10.19 -0.18 3.02
N GLY A 82 -9.72 -0.97 2.05
CA GLY A 82 -9.55 -2.41 2.19
C GLY A 82 -8.63 -2.79 3.34
N ASN A 83 -7.52 -2.09 3.52
CA ASN A 83 -6.60 -2.28 4.64
C ASN A 83 -7.25 -1.95 5.99
N GLY A 84 -8.02 -0.86 6.07
CA GLY A 84 -8.77 -0.49 7.27
C GLY A 84 -9.77 -1.56 7.70
N LEU A 85 -10.53 -2.12 6.76
CA LEU A 85 -11.47 -3.20 7.00
C LEU A 85 -10.77 -4.49 7.43
N SER A 86 -9.62 -4.82 6.84
CA SER A 86 -8.83 -6.00 7.20
C SER A 86 -8.24 -5.93 8.62
N ILE A 87 -7.93 -4.73 9.13
CA ILE A 87 -7.50 -4.50 10.51
C ILE A 87 -8.58 -4.92 11.50
N VAL A 88 -9.85 -4.53 11.25
CA VAL A 88 -10.97 -4.90 12.11
C VAL A 88 -11.22 -6.42 12.04
N ALA A 89 -11.14 -7.01 10.85
CA ALA A 89 -11.25 -8.45 10.67
C ALA A 89 -10.14 -9.23 11.41
N ALA A 90 -8.90 -8.75 11.34
CA ALA A 90 -7.77 -9.36 12.05
C ALA A 90 -7.96 -9.29 13.57
N ARG A 91 -8.55 -8.20 14.09
CA ARG A 91 -8.87 -8.04 15.50
C ARG A 91 -9.97 -9.01 15.93
N SER A 92 -11.03 -9.14 15.13
CA SER A 92 -12.13 -10.10 15.38
C SER A 92 -11.61 -11.54 15.37
N TYR A 93 -10.71 -11.87 14.42
CA TYR A 93 -10.04 -13.17 14.38
C TYR A 93 -9.18 -13.42 15.63
N GLY A 94 -8.41 -12.42 16.06
CA GLY A 94 -7.59 -12.50 17.27
C GLY A 94 -8.41 -12.69 18.54
N ALA A 95 -9.60 -12.11 18.60
CA ALA A 95 -10.56 -12.33 19.71
C ALA A 95 -11.18 -13.73 19.73
N GLN A 96 -10.91 -14.56 18.70
CA GLN A 96 -11.49 -15.90 18.50
C GLN A 96 -13.03 -15.90 18.48
N ASP A 97 -13.64 -14.78 18.12
CA ASP A 97 -15.08 -14.60 17.96
C ASP A 97 -15.49 -14.78 16.49
N GLU A 98 -15.94 -15.98 16.16
CA GLU A 98 -16.36 -16.33 14.80
C GLU A 98 -17.58 -15.54 14.34
N ASP A 99 -18.55 -15.29 15.22
CA ASP A 99 -19.77 -14.53 14.89
C ASP A 99 -19.42 -13.06 14.60
N LEU A 100 -18.54 -12.46 15.40
CA LEU A 100 -18.03 -11.11 15.18
C LEU A 100 -17.21 -11.03 13.88
N LEU A 101 -16.35 -12.02 13.59
CA LEU A 101 -15.57 -12.06 12.35
C LEU A 101 -16.49 -12.12 11.12
N LYS A 102 -17.49 -12.97 11.13
CA LYS A 102 -18.46 -13.09 10.02
C LYS A 102 -19.31 -11.82 9.85
N LYS A 103 -19.71 -11.16 10.95
CA LYS A 103 -20.34 -9.83 10.90
C LYS A 103 -19.40 -8.76 10.34
N THR A 104 -18.13 -8.81 10.72
CA THR A 104 -17.10 -7.92 10.20
C THR A 104 -16.93 -8.08 8.68
N VAL A 105 -16.91 -9.32 8.19
CA VAL A 105 -16.85 -9.60 6.74
C VAL A 105 -18.10 -9.06 6.02
N ALA A 106 -19.31 -9.33 6.54
CA ALA A 106 -20.55 -8.83 5.97
C ALA A 106 -20.59 -7.29 5.95
N GLY A 107 -20.24 -6.63 7.05
CA GLY A 107 -20.16 -5.17 7.13
C GLY A 107 -19.10 -4.58 6.21
N SER A 108 -17.96 -5.27 6.04
CA SER A 108 -16.90 -4.85 5.11
C SER A 108 -17.36 -4.88 3.66
N LEU A 109 -18.12 -5.91 3.27
CA LEU A 109 -18.71 -5.99 1.93
C LEU A 109 -19.69 -4.82 1.68
N VAL A 110 -20.57 -4.52 2.64
CA VAL A 110 -21.52 -3.40 2.52
C VAL A 110 -20.80 -2.07 2.38
N ILE A 111 -19.85 -1.77 3.28
CA ILE A 111 -19.09 -0.53 3.24
C ILE A 111 -18.31 -0.39 1.94
N GLY A 112 -17.68 -1.47 1.49
CA GLY A 112 -16.92 -1.47 0.25
C GLY A 112 -17.77 -1.29 -0.99
N LEU A 113 -18.95 -1.91 -1.07
CA LEU A 113 -19.91 -1.69 -2.13
C LEU A 113 -20.37 -0.23 -2.17
N CYS A 114 -20.73 0.34 -1.01
CA CYS A 114 -21.11 1.75 -0.91
C CYS A 114 -19.96 2.69 -1.31
N ALA A 115 -18.74 2.42 -0.80
CA ALA A 115 -17.57 3.23 -1.14
C ALA A 115 -17.23 3.16 -2.63
N SER A 116 -17.24 1.96 -3.22
CA SER A 116 -16.98 1.78 -4.66
C SER A 116 -18.04 2.50 -5.49
N PHE A 117 -19.33 2.41 -5.11
CA PHE A 117 -20.40 3.14 -5.80
C PHE A 117 -20.20 4.66 -5.75
N VAL A 118 -19.83 5.20 -4.58
CA VAL A 118 -19.56 6.65 -4.43
C VAL A 118 -18.35 7.07 -5.26
N ILE A 119 -17.25 6.29 -5.23
CA ILE A 119 -16.03 6.60 -6.00
C ILE A 119 -16.32 6.56 -7.48
N THR A 120 -16.95 5.48 -7.98
CA THR A 120 -17.29 5.33 -9.40
C THR A 120 -18.26 6.43 -9.87
N THR A 121 -19.24 6.81 -9.05
CA THR A 121 -20.15 7.90 -9.40
C THR A 121 -19.42 9.25 -9.46
N ALA A 122 -18.58 9.53 -8.47
CA ALA A 122 -17.77 10.75 -8.43
C ALA A 122 -16.77 10.81 -9.61
N GLY A 123 -16.14 9.68 -9.94
CA GLY A 123 -15.23 9.56 -11.07
C GLY A 123 -15.95 9.75 -12.40
N PHE A 124 -17.08 9.10 -12.60
CA PHE A 124 -17.86 9.21 -13.85
C PHE A 124 -18.18 10.67 -14.23
N PHE A 125 -18.55 11.50 -13.26
CA PHE A 125 -18.83 12.92 -13.48
C PHE A 125 -17.61 13.83 -13.36
N GLY A 126 -16.61 13.44 -12.57
CA GLY A 126 -15.48 14.30 -12.18
C GLY A 126 -14.20 14.11 -13.00
N LEU A 127 -13.99 12.97 -13.65
CA LEU A 127 -12.70 12.64 -14.30
C LEU A 127 -12.36 13.57 -15.46
N ARG A 128 -13.30 13.89 -16.35
CA ARG A 128 -13.06 14.85 -17.45
C ARG A 128 -12.69 16.25 -16.95
N PRO A 129 -13.50 16.89 -16.07
CA PRO A 129 -13.13 18.15 -15.44
C PRO A 129 -11.78 18.10 -14.73
N LEU A 130 -11.45 16.99 -14.07
CA LEU A 130 -10.19 16.83 -13.35
C LEU A 130 -9.00 16.75 -14.30
N LEU A 131 -9.10 16.04 -15.43
CA LEU A 131 -8.05 15.99 -16.46
C LEU A 131 -7.81 17.39 -17.06
N HIS A 132 -8.87 18.17 -17.31
CA HIS A 132 -8.74 19.56 -17.73
C HIS A 132 -8.09 20.45 -16.67
N LEU A 133 -8.43 20.27 -15.40
CA LEU A 133 -7.83 21.02 -14.28
C LEU A 133 -6.33 20.71 -14.11
N LEU A 134 -5.90 19.51 -14.50
CA LEU A 134 -4.49 19.09 -14.48
C LEU A 134 -3.73 19.50 -15.76
N ASP A 135 -4.33 20.36 -16.60
CA ASP A 135 -3.74 20.83 -17.87
C ASP A 135 -3.26 19.70 -18.79
N THR A 136 -4.04 18.59 -18.82
CA THR A 136 -3.72 17.46 -19.71
C THR A 136 -3.80 17.93 -21.17
N PRO A 137 -2.73 17.76 -21.99
CA PRO A 137 -2.72 18.20 -23.37
C PRO A 137 -3.88 17.64 -24.19
N ALA A 138 -4.50 18.46 -25.03
CA ALA A 138 -5.68 18.09 -25.81
C ALA A 138 -5.45 16.86 -26.72
N GLU A 139 -4.22 16.66 -27.16
CA GLU A 139 -3.83 15.54 -28.02
C GLU A 139 -3.97 14.17 -27.34
N ILE A 140 -3.75 14.10 -26.02
CA ILE A 140 -3.79 12.86 -25.23
C ILE A 140 -5.00 12.77 -24.28
N LEU A 141 -5.81 13.84 -24.20
CA LEU A 141 -6.92 13.94 -23.24
C LEU A 141 -7.93 12.81 -23.40
N GLU A 142 -8.32 12.51 -24.64
CA GLU A 142 -9.32 11.48 -24.91
C GLU A 142 -8.80 10.07 -24.57
N ASP A 143 -7.55 9.76 -24.87
CA ASP A 143 -6.92 8.49 -24.52
C ASP A 143 -6.73 8.36 -23.01
N ALA A 144 -6.31 9.44 -22.35
CA ALA A 144 -6.23 9.50 -20.88
C ALA A 144 -7.60 9.24 -20.25
N TYR A 145 -8.65 9.88 -20.75
CA TYR A 145 -10.02 9.68 -20.26
C TYR A 145 -10.51 8.25 -20.49
N ARG A 146 -10.28 7.67 -21.69
CA ARG A 146 -10.66 6.29 -22.02
C ARG A 146 -9.95 5.26 -21.13
N TYR A 147 -8.71 5.51 -20.76
CA TYR A 147 -7.97 4.66 -19.83
C TYR A 147 -8.55 4.75 -18.41
N ILE A 148 -8.63 5.97 -17.87
CA ILE A 148 -8.95 6.15 -16.44
C ILE A 148 -10.42 5.86 -16.12
N ILE A 149 -11.36 6.06 -17.07
CA ILE A 149 -12.77 5.73 -16.87
C ILE A 149 -13.00 4.23 -16.72
N VAL A 150 -12.25 3.39 -17.44
CA VAL A 150 -12.31 1.93 -17.30
C VAL A 150 -11.79 1.50 -15.94
N ILE A 151 -10.71 2.12 -15.47
CA ILE A 151 -10.19 1.89 -14.11
C ILE A 151 -11.23 2.27 -13.06
N ASP A 152 -11.88 3.41 -13.22
CA ASP A 152 -12.92 3.90 -12.30
C ASP A 152 -14.13 2.96 -12.27
N LEU A 153 -14.61 2.51 -13.42
CA LEU A 153 -15.67 1.49 -13.50
C LEU A 153 -15.25 0.14 -12.89
N GLY A 154 -13.95 -0.16 -12.92
CA GLY A 154 -13.34 -1.34 -12.30
C GLY A 154 -13.04 -1.22 -10.81
N VAL A 155 -13.28 -0.06 -10.17
CA VAL A 155 -12.94 0.17 -8.76
C VAL A 155 -13.54 -0.87 -7.82
N LEU A 156 -14.77 -1.31 -8.06
CA LEU A 156 -15.39 -2.38 -7.28
C LEU A 156 -14.60 -3.69 -7.33
N VAL A 157 -14.13 -4.07 -8.51
CA VAL A 157 -13.33 -5.30 -8.69
C VAL A 157 -12.00 -5.18 -7.95
N MET A 158 -11.32 -4.04 -8.10
CA MET A 158 -10.07 -3.75 -7.40
C MET A 158 -10.25 -3.75 -5.88
N PHE A 159 -11.34 -3.15 -5.40
CA PHE A 159 -11.70 -3.16 -3.99
C PHE A 159 -11.92 -4.60 -3.49
N LEU A 160 -12.74 -5.40 -4.18
CA LEU A 160 -13.01 -6.79 -3.80
C LEU A 160 -11.74 -7.64 -3.77
N TYR A 161 -10.84 -7.46 -4.74
CA TYR A 161 -9.53 -8.12 -4.73
C TYR A 161 -8.74 -7.77 -3.48
N ASN A 162 -8.61 -6.48 -3.16
CA ASN A 162 -7.88 -6.02 -1.98
C ASN A 162 -8.53 -6.45 -0.66
N LEU A 163 -9.87 -6.45 -0.59
CA LEU A 163 -10.61 -6.93 0.57
C LEU A 163 -10.39 -8.43 0.78
N CYS A 164 -10.52 -9.25 -0.26
CA CYS A 164 -10.29 -10.70 -0.19
C CYS A 164 -8.86 -11.01 0.26
N ALA A 165 -7.86 -10.35 -0.34
CA ALA A 165 -6.47 -10.49 0.05
C ALA A 165 -6.23 -10.03 1.51
N GLY A 166 -6.86 -8.93 1.91
CA GLY A 166 -6.83 -8.41 3.28
C GLY A 166 -7.45 -9.36 4.30
N LEU A 167 -8.62 -9.94 4.00
CA LEU A 167 -9.30 -10.90 4.86
C LEU A 167 -8.51 -12.20 5.03
N LEU A 168 -7.88 -12.71 3.96
CA LEU A 168 -6.98 -13.87 4.05
C LEU A 168 -5.76 -13.55 4.92
N ARG A 169 -5.14 -12.39 4.75
CA ARG A 169 -4.06 -11.93 5.64
C ARG A 169 -4.54 -11.76 7.09
N ALA A 170 -5.76 -11.27 7.30
CA ALA A 170 -6.33 -11.08 8.63
C ALA A 170 -6.39 -12.36 9.47
N ILE A 171 -6.56 -13.52 8.82
CA ILE A 171 -6.56 -14.85 9.46
C ILE A 171 -5.17 -15.53 9.45
N GLY A 172 -4.10 -14.82 9.05
CA GLY A 172 -2.73 -15.34 9.02
C GLY A 172 -2.31 -16.00 7.71
N ASN A 173 -3.13 -15.96 6.65
CA ASN A 173 -2.79 -16.53 5.35
C ASN A 173 -2.27 -15.45 4.39
N SER A 174 -0.94 -15.33 4.28
CA SER A 174 -0.30 -14.41 3.33
C SER A 174 0.10 -15.08 2.01
N VAL A 175 0.08 -16.41 1.94
CA VAL A 175 0.51 -17.18 0.76
C VAL A 175 -0.55 -17.15 -0.33
N MET A 176 -1.83 -17.35 0.01
CA MET A 176 -2.89 -17.41 -1.01
C MET A 176 -3.10 -16.09 -1.75
N PRO A 177 -3.06 -14.90 -1.09
CA PRO A 177 -3.04 -13.63 -1.81
C PRO A 177 -1.89 -13.51 -2.83
N LEU A 178 -0.69 -14.00 -2.50
CA LEU A 178 0.43 -14.05 -3.43
C LEU A 178 0.12 -14.95 -4.64
N VAL A 179 -0.43 -16.15 -4.42
CA VAL A 179 -0.79 -17.07 -5.52
C VAL A 179 -1.79 -16.41 -6.47
N PHE A 180 -2.84 -15.77 -5.92
CA PHE A 180 -3.83 -15.07 -6.76
C PHE A 180 -3.24 -13.87 -7.50
N LEU A 181 -2.30 -13.15 -6.89
CA LEU A 181 -1.57 -12.08 -7.56
C LEU A 181 -0.74 -12.61 -8.73
N LEU A 182 -0.01 -13.73 -8.55
CA LEU A 182 0.80 -14.32 -9.62
C LEU A 182 -0.08 -14.76 -10.81
N ILE A 183 -1.23 -15.37 -10.53
CA ILE A 183 -2.21 -15.76 -11.58
C ILE A 183 -2.73 -14.51 -12.28
N SER A 184 -3.15 -13.48 -11.52
CA SER A 184 -3.64 -12.22 -12.05
C SER A 184 -2.60 -11.53 -12.93
N SER A 185 -1.35 -11.44 -12.47
CA SER A 185 -0.28 -10.78 -13.21
C SER A 185 0.05 -11.50 -14.52
N GLY A 186 0.14 -12.83 -14.51
CA GLY A 186 0.36 -13.60 -15.73
C GLY A 186 -0.80 -13.47 -16.73
N LEU A 187 -2.03 -13.49 -16.23
CA LEU A 187 -3.22 -13.32 -17.05
C LEU A 187 -3.31 -11.91 -17.62
N ASN A 188 -2.99 -10.89 -16.83
CA ASN A 188 -3.00 -9.51 -17.28
C ASN A 188 -2.02 -9.29 -18.45
N VAL A 189 -0.76 -9.75 -18.32
CA VAL A 189 0.22 -9.65 -19.42
C VAL A 189 -0.30 -10.31 -20.70
N ALA A 190 -0.93 -11.49 -20.59
CA ALA A 190 -1.51 -12.18 -21.73
C ALA A 190 -2.68 -11.40 -22.36
N LEU A 191 -3.54 -10.82 -21.51
CA LEU A 191 -4.68 -10.00 -21.95
C LEU A 191 -4.24 -8.67 -22.54
N ASP A 192 -3.19 -8.03 -21.99
CA ASP A 192 -2.61 -6.80 -22.55
C ASP A 192 -2.12 -7.03 -23.97
N LEU A 193 -1.35 -8.08 -24.18
CA LEU A 193 -0.88 -8.44 -25.54
C LEU A 193 -2.06 -8.74 -26.46
N TRP A 194 -3.08 -9.45 -26.00
CA TRP A 194 -4.24 -9.77 -26.82
C TRP A 194 -5.10 -8.54 -27.14
N PHE A 195 -5.41 -7.69 -26.16
CA PHE A 195 -6.28 -6.54 -26.36
C PHE A 195 -5.58 -5.39 -27.06
N ILE A 196 -4.30 -5.13 -26.71
CA ILE A 196 -3.54 -4.02 -27.28
C ILE A 196 -3.00 -4.40 -28.66
N ALA A 197 -2.23 -5.50 -28.76
CA ALA A 197 -1.58 -5.88 -30.01
C ALA A 197 -2.49 -6.70 -30.94
N GLY A 198 -3.37 -7.58 -30.38
CA GLY A 198 -4.25 -8.44 -31.17
C GLY A 198 -5.53 -7.76 -31.63
N LEU A 199 -6.24 -7.04 -30.75
CA LEU A 199 -7.52 -6.40 -31.05
C LEU A 199 -7.41 -4.89 -31.35
N GLY A 200 -6.24 -4.28 -31.16
CA GLY A 200 -6.03 -2.86 -31.42
C GLY A 200 -6.87 -1.91 -30.53
N MET A 201 -7.17 -2.31 -29.28
CA MET A 201 -8.02 -1.53 -28.37
C MET A 201 -7.34 -0.27 -27.82
N GLY A 202 -6.07 -0.02 -28.17
CA GLY A 202 -5.33 1.14 -27.66
C GLY A 202 -5.14 1.09 -26.13
N VAL A 203 -5.01 2.26 -25.51
CA VAL A 203 -4.78 2.40 -24.05
C VAL A 203 -5.93 1.83 -23.21
N GLN A 204 -7.14 1.85 -23.74
CA GLN A 204 -8.30 1.27 -23.07
C GLN A 204 -8.14 -0.23 -22.87
N GLY A 205 -7.45 -0.92 -23.81
CA GLY A 205 -7.15 -2.35 -23.71
C GLY A 205 -6.37 -2.72 -22.47
N ALA A 206 -5.36 -1.93 -22.08
CA ALA A 206 -4.59 -2.12 -20.85
C ALA A 206 -5.48 -2.01 -19.59
N ALA A 207 -6.34 -0.99 -19.52
CA ALA A 207 -7.25 -0.85 -18.39
C ALA A 207 -8.24 -2.02 -18.29
N VAL A 208 -8.82 -2.47 -19.42
CA VAL A 208 -9.75 -3.62 -19.47
C VAL A 208 -9.05 -4.91 -19.05
N ALA A 209 -7.82 -5.15 -19.54
CA ALA A 209 -7.03 -6.31 -19.15
C ALA A 209 -6.77 -6.35 -17.64
N THR A 210 -6.42 -5.23 -17.05
CA THR A 210 -6.21 -5.10 -15.60
C THR A 210 -7.47 -5.43 -14.81
N VAL A 211 -8.61 -4.86 -15.19
CA VAL A 211 -9.89 -5.12 -14.50
C VAL A 211 -10.33 -6.57 -14.64
N ILE A 212 -10.21 -7.18 -15.81
CA ILE A 212 -10.56 -8.58 -16.04
C ILE A 212 -9.65 -9.52 -15.26
N ALA A 213 -8.32 -9.31 -15.31
CA ALA A 213 -7.35 -10.13 -14.59
C ALA A 213 -7.60 -10.11 -13.08
N GLN A 214 -7.87 -8.94 -12.52
CA GLN A 214 -8.24 -8.82 -11.11
C GLN A 214 -9.60 -9.43 -10.80
N GLY A 215 -10.58 -9.30 -11.71
CA GLY A 215 -11.90 -9.91 -11.57
C GLY A 215 -11.82 -11.44 -11.50
N ILE A 216 -11.01 -12.06 -12.34
CA ILE A 216 -10.76 -13.51 -12.29
C ILE A 216 -10.12 -13.90 -10.95
N SER A 217 -9.15 -13.11 -10.46
CA SER A 217 -8.55 -13.35 -9.15
C SER A 217 -9.54 -13.21 -7.99
N VAL A 218 -10.49 -12.28 -8.08
CA VAL A 218 -11.60 -12.17 -7.11
C VAL A 218 -12.44 -13.46 -7.10
N VAL A 219 -12.82 -13.94 -8.29
CA VAL A 219 -13.60 -15.20 -8.41
C VAL A 219 -12.83 -16.36 -7.81
N LEU A 220 -11.54 -16.52 -8.16
CA LEU A 220 -10.69 -17.57 -7.60
C LEU A 220 -10.56 -17.46 -6.07
N CYS A 221 -10.41 -16.25 -5.56
CA CYS A 221 -10.35 -16.02 -4.13
C CYS A 221 -11.66 -16.39 -3.42
N ILE A 222 -12.81 -15.99 -3.97
CA ILE A 222 -14.12 -16.33 -3.41
C ILE A 222 -14.32 -17.86 -3.43
N LEU A 223 -14.00 -18.53 -4.53
CA LEU A 223 -14.07 -19.99 -4.64
C LEU A 223 -13.17 -20.68 -3.59
N TYR A 224 -11.95 -20.16 -3.42
CA TYR A 224 -11.03 -20.66 -2.39
C TYR A 224 -11.62 -20.48 -0.98
N VAL A 225 -12.16 -19.30 -0.67
CA VAL A 225 -12.79 -19.01 0.63
C VAL A 225 -13.98 -19.93 0.86
N MET A 226 -14.84 -20.11 -0.13
CA MET A 226 -16.01 -20.99 -0.04
C MET A 226 -15.63 -22.45 0.28
N HIS A 227 -14.55 -22.96 -0.32
CA HIS A 227 -14.19 -24.38 -0.18
C HIS A 227 -13.20 -24.65 0.98
N ARG A 228 -12.37 -23.67 1.35
CA ARG A 228 -11.25 -23.89 2.28
C ARG A 228 -11.29 -23.05 3.55
N VAL A 229 -12.06 -21.96 3.54
CA VAL A 229 -12.08 -21.00 4.67
C VAL A 229 -13.50 -20.59 5.04
N PRO A 230 -14.37 -21.54 5.47
CA PRO A 230 -15.76 -21.23 5.85
C PRO A 230 -15.89 -20.17 6.95
N LEU A 231 -14.83 -19.97 7.70
CA LEU A 231 -14.73 -18.96 8.76
C LEU A 231 -14.97 -17.53 8.25
N LEU A 232 -14.65 -17.24 6.99
CA LEU A 232 -14.85 -15.94 6.34
C LEU A 232 -16.20 -15.83 5.60
N LEU A 233 -17.05 -16.85 5.64
CA LEU A 233 -18.34 -16.84 4.95
C LEU A 233 -19.47 -16.38 5.89
N PRO A 234 -20.07 -15.21 5.66
CA PRO A 234 -21.21 -14.76 6.45
C PRO A 234 -22.48 -15.52 6.06
N ALA A 235 -23.18 -16.10 7.05
CA ALA A 235 -24.53 -16.61 6.87
C ALA A 235 -25.56 -15.45 6.98
N ARG A 236 -26.82 -15.71 6.62
CA ARG A 236 -27.88 -14.66 6.64
C ARG A 236 -27.96 -13.88 7.96
N LYS A 237 -27.79 -14.53 9.11
CA LYS A 237 -27.83 -13.89 10.43
C LYS A 237 -26.72 -12.86 10.64
N HIS A 238 -25.58 -12.98 9.95
CA HIS A 238 -24.42 -12.10 10.13
C HIS A 238 -24.54 -10.76 9.37
N TRP A 239 -25.51 -10.65 8.45
CA TRP A 239 -25.82 -9.40 7.76
C TRP A 239 -26.52 -8.37 8.66
N ALA A 240 -27.07 -8.81 9.81
CA ALA A 240 -27.55 -7.94 10.86
C ALA A 240 -26.36 -7.40 11.68
N VAL A 241 -25.61 -6.48 11.06
CA VAL A 241 -24.44 -5.85 11.68
C VAL A 241 -24.91 -4.71 12.59
N GLY A 242 -24.46 -4.71 13.85
CA GLY A 242 -24.81 -3.64 14.80
C GLY A 242 -24.18 -2.29 14.40
N GLN A 243 -24.86 -1.19 14.75
CA GLN A 243 -24.43 0.17 14.42
C GLN A 243 -22.99 0.49 14.88
N HIS A 244 -22.61 0.01 16.07
CA HIS A 244 -21.27 0.20 16.62
C HIS A 244 -20.19 -0.41 15.71
N LEU A 245 -20.41 -1.64 15.22
CA LEU A 245 -19.46 -2.30 14.32
C LEU A 245 -19.41 -1.62 12.94
N TYR A 246 -20.55 -1.17 12.41
CA TYR A 246 -20.56 -0.36 11.18
C TYR A 246 -19.75 0.92 11.34
N TRP A 247 -19.92 1.62 12.45
CA TRP A 247 -19.16 2.85 12.73
C TRP A 247 -17.66 2.57 12.89
N GLU A 248 -17.30 1.45 13.52
CA GLU A 248 -15.91 1.03 13.65
C GLU A 248 -15.27 0.74 12.28
N LEU A 249 -15.93 -0.06 11.45
CA LEU A 249 -15.51 -0.40 10.09
C LEU A 249 -15.39 0.87 9.22
N PHE A 250 -16.41 1.69 9.20
CA PHE A 250 -16.44 2.94 8.42
C PHE A 250 -15.32 3.88 8.83
N SER A 251 -15.22 4.18 10.12
CA SER A 251 -14.23 5.14 10.61
C SER A 251 -12.79 4.64 10.45
N GLN A 252 -12.54 3.33 10.57
CA GLN A 252 -11.24 2.73 10.35
C GLN A 252 -10.86 2.77 8.87
N SER A 253 -11.78 2.43 8.00
CA SER A 253 -11.55 2.41 6.54
C SER A 253 -11.34 3.82 5.98
N ILE A 254 -12.16 4.78 6.36
CA ILE A 254 -12.01 6.19 5.95
C ILE A 254 -10.69 6.78 6.45
N SER A 255 -10.31 6.50 7.71
CA SER A 255 -9.01 6.96 8.24
C SER A 255 -7.84 6.45 7.40
N MET A 256 -7.83 5.18 7.03
CA MET A 256 -6.76 4.59 6.20
C MET A 256 -6.81 5.11 4.75
N GLY A 257 -7.99 5.27 4.18
CA GLY A 257 -8.17 5.85 2.85
C GLY A 257 -7.66 7.29 2.78
N LEU A 258 -8.09 8.15 3.71
CA LEU A 258 -7.64 9.54 3.80
C LEU A 258 -6.12 9.64 4.05
N MET A 259 -5.57 8.76 4.89
CA MET A 259 -4.13 8.70 5.12
C MET A 259 -3.37 8.47 3.81
N SER A 260 -3.81 7.51 2.99
CA SER A 260 -3.20 7.24 1.68
C SER A 260 -3.32 8.44 0.74
N SER A 261 -4.51 9.06 0.65
CA SER A 261 -4.74 10.23 -0.21
C SER A 261 -3.89 11.44 0.19
N ILE A 262 -3.74 11.71 1.50
CA ILE A 262 -2.91 12.82 1.99
C ILE A 262 -1.42 12.59 1.67
N VAL A 263 -0.94 11.36 1.79
CA VAL A 263 0.44 11.00 1.42
C VAL A 263 0.67 11.20 -0.08
N SER A 264 -0.26 10.73 -0.93
CA SER A 264 -0.20 10.93 -2.39
C SER A 264 -0.23 12.43 -2.75
N ALA A 265 -1.10 13.22 -2.13
CA ALA A 265 -1.13 14.67 -2.33
C ALA A 265 0.21 15.33 -1.94
N GLY A 266 0.81 14.90 -0.84
CA GLY A 266 2.14 15.36 -0.43
C GLY A 266 3.22 15.05 -1.46
N SER A 267 3.15 13.91 -2.14
CA SER A 267 4.09 13.53 -3.21
C SER A 267 3.93 14.41 -4.44
N VAL A 268 2.68 14.76 -4.81
CA VAL A 268 2.40 15.71 -5.90
C VAL A 268 2.96 17.11 -5.59
N VAL A 269 2.76 17.59 -4.37
CA VAL A 269 3.32 18.89 -3.94
C VAL A 269 4.84 18.92 -4.03
N LEU A 270 5.51 17.85 -3.57
CA LEU A 270 6.97 17.77 -3.65
C LEU A 270 7.45 17.71 -5.11
N GLN A 271 6.76 16.96 -5.96
CA GLN A 271 7.07 16.88 -7.39
C GLN A 271 6.97 18.25 -8.09
N TYR A 272 5.95 19.05 -7.74
CA TYR A 272 5.83 20.42 -8.23
C TYR A 272 7.07 21.26 -7.92
N GLY A 273 7.59 21.18 -6.66
CA GLY A 273 8.82 21.87 -6.28
C GLY A 273 10.06 21.38 -7.04
N ILE A 274 10.14 20.09 -7.34
CA ILE A 274 11.26 19.49 -8.08
C ILE A 274 11.24 19.90 -9.54
N ASN A 275 10.06 20.06 -10.15
CA ASN A 275 9.92 20.43 -11.57
C ASN A 275 10.59 21.78 -11.89
N GLY A 276 10.71 22.68 -10.93
CA GLY A 276 11.43 23.94 -11.08
C GLY A 276 12.97 23.83 -11.08
N LEU A 277 13.55 22.65 -10.82
CA LEU A 277 15.00 22.46 -10.68
C LEU A 277 15.73 22.01 -11.94
N GLY A 278 15.02 21.93 -13.08
CA GLY A 278 15.57 21.57 -14.38
C GLY A 278 15.55 20.08 -14.69
N THR A 279 15.55 19.77 -15.99
CA THR A 279 15.27 18.42 -16.53
C THR A 279 16.26 17.35 -16.08
N LEU A 280 17.55 17.65 -15.98
CA LEU A 280 18.56 16.68 -15.54
C LEU A 280 18.40 16.35 -14.04
N THR A 281 18.01 17.32 -13.24
CA THR A 281 17.73 17.09 -11.81
C THR A 281 16.47 16.22 -11.64
N ILE A 282 15.42 16.50 -12.41
CA ILE A 282 14.20 15.68 -12.44
C ILE A 282 14.53 14.24 -12.84
N ALA A 283 15.34 14.05 -13.89
CA ALA A 283 15.72 12.70 -14.35
C ALA A 283 16.47 11.90 -13.26
N GLY A 284 17.46 12.53 -12.60
CA GLY A 284 18.20 11.91 -11.49
C GLY A 284 17.31 11.58 -10.31
N HIS A 285 16.43 12.50 -9.93
CA HIS A 285 15.46 12.28 -8.85
C HIS A 285 14.47 11.15 -9.18
N THR A 286 13.94 11.12 -10.40
CA THR A 286 13.00 10.07 -10.84
C THR A 286 13.62 8.68 -10.77
N ALA A 287 14.88 8.55 -11.23
CA ALA A 287 15.62 7.29 -11.12
C ALA A 287 15.82 6.88 -9.65
N ALA A 288 16.20 7.83 -8.78
CA ALA A 288 16.35 7.60 -7.36
C ALA A 288 15.02 7.19 -6.69
N ARG A 289 13.91 7.83 -7.05
CA ARG A 289 12.56 7.48 -6.54
C ARG A 289 12.12 6.08 -6.95
N LYS A 290 12.42 5.66 -8.19
CA LYS A 290 12.17 4.27 -8.61
C LYS A 290 12.97 3.28 -7.76
N LEU A 291 14.26 3.54 -7.52
CA LEU A 291 15.08 2.71 -6.63
C LEU A 291 14.54 2.70 -5.19
N PHE A 292 14.19 3.86 -4.66
CA PHE A 292 13.57 3.98 -3.35
C PHE A 292 12.29 3.12 -3.23
N SER A 293 11.46 3.08 -4.27
CA SER A 293 10.25 2.24 -4.27
C SER A 293 10.56 0.75 -4.08
N PHE A 294 11.66 0.25 -4.64
CA PHE A 294 12.11 -1.14 -4.43
C PHE A 294 12.74 -1.34 -3.05
N THR A 295 13.61 -0.45 -2.63
CA THR A 295 14.34 -0.59 -1.35
C THR A 295 13.43 -0.38 -0.14
N SER A 296 12.37 0.41 -0.24
CA SER A 296 11.39 0.58 0.84
C SER A 296 10.40 -0.60 1.00
N MET A 297 10.31 -1.50 0.02
CA MET A 297 9.37 -2.64 0.08
C MET A 297 9.53 -3.56 1.30
N PRO A 298 10.73 -3.92 1.77
CA PRO A 298 10.88 -4.70 2.98
C PRO A 298 10.27 -4.00 4.21
N LEU A 299 10.45 -2.68 4.33
CA LEU A 299 9.89 -1.88 5.44
C LEU A 299 8.36 -1.82 5.37
N ILE A 300 7.81 -1.58 4.18
CA ILE A 300 6.35 -1.57 3.94
C ILE A 300 5.75 -2.95 4.23
N SER A 301 6.40 -4.02 3.78
CA SER A 301 5.94 -5.38 4.01
C SER A 301 5.99 -5.77 5.48
N MET A 302 7.02 -5.33 6.23
CA MET A 302 7.11 -5.48 7.67
C MET A 302 5.99 -4.73 8.38
N ALA A 303 5.68 -3.49 7.98
CA ALA A 303 4.60 -2.71 8.56
C ALA A 303 3.22 -3.35 8.33
N ASN A 304 2.97 -3.87 7.12
CA ASN A 304 1.74 -4.60 6.78
C ASN A 304 1.60 -5.91 7.60
N ALA A 305 2.67 -6.68 7.71
CA ALA A 305 2.70 -7.89 8.55
C ALA A 305 2.49 -7.54 10.03
N GLY A 306 3.13 -6.48 10.48
CA GLY A 306 2.99 -5.93 11.82
C GLY A 306 1.58 -5.47 12.14
N SER A 307 0.89 -4.86 11.17
CA SER A 307 -0.51 -4.47 11.30
C SER A 307 -1.40 -5.67 11.64
N THR A 308 -1.29 -6.76 10.89
CA THR A 308 -2.03 -7.99 11.17
C THR A 308 -1.65 -8.59 12.52
N PHE A 309 -0.35 -8.65 12.82
CA PHE A 309 0.16 -9.16 14.10
C PHE A 309 -0.41 -8.35 15.29
N VAL A 310 -0.33 -7.02 15.24
CA VAL A 310 -0.83 -6.15 16.32
C VAL A 310 -2.35 -6.26 16.44
N SER A 311 -3.09 -6.29 15.31
CA SER A 311 -4.55 -6.43 15.31
C SER A 311 -5.00 -7.72 15.96
N GLN A 312 -4.41 -8.87 15.60
CA GLN A 312 -4.75 -10.16 16.20
C GLN A 312 -4.42 -10.18 17.70
N ASN A 313 -3.23 -9.70 18.09
CA ASN A 313 -2.84 -9.68 19.52
C ASN A 313 -3.63 -8.65 20.33
N ARG A 314 -4.13 -7.56 19.70
CA ARG A 314 -5.09 -6.65 20.31
C ARG A 314 -6.41 -7.36 20.58
N GLY A 315 -6.93 -8.11 19.60
CA GLY A 315 -8.14 -8.92 19.76
C GLY A 315 -8.01 -9.99 20.86
N ALA A 316 -6.85 -10.65 20.93
CA ALA A 316 -6.51 -11.65 21.94
C ALA A 316 -6.15 -11.07 23.33
N ALA A 317 -6.26 -9.76 23.52
CA ALA A 317 -5.89 -9.06 24.75
C ALA A 317 -4.45 -9.34 25.25
N GLN A 318 -3.46 -9.39 24.32
CA GLN A 318 -2.05 -9.70 24.60
C GLN A 318 -1.12 -8.48 24.47
N PRO A 319 -1.15 -7.48 25.36
CA PRO A 319 -0.37 -6.25 25.26
C PRO A 319 1.16 -6.48 25.32
N GLU A 320 1.60 -7.45 26.10
CA GLU A 320 3.03 -7.77 26.18
C GLU A 320 3.58 -8.33 24.86
N ARG A 321 2.78 -9.15 24.20
CA ARG A 321 3.16 -9.70 22.90
C ARG A 321 3.21 -8.59 21.83
N VAL A 322 2.30 -7.62 21.87
CA VAL A 322 2.36 -6.40 21.04
C VAL A 322 3.65 -5.65 21.29
N ARG A 323 4.05 -5.38 22.55
CA ARG A 323 5.30 -4.69 22.90
C ARG A 323 6.54 -5.41 22.36
N LYS A 324 6.60 -6.74 22.56
CA LYS A 324 7.71 -7.58 22.06
C LYS A 324 7.75 -7.57 20.52
N GLY A 325 6.60 -7.67 19.86
CA GLY A 325 6.50 -7.60 18.39
C GLY A 325 6.97 -6.27 17.84
N MET A 326 6.56 -5.17 18.43
CA MET A 326 7.01 -3.83 18.01
C MET A 326 8.52 -3.66 18.16
N ARG A 327 9.12 -4.13 19.26
CA ARG A 327 10.58 -4.12 19.41
C ARG A 327 11.27 -4.96 18.33
N THR A 328 10.73 -6.13 18.02
CA THR A 328 11.25 -6.98 16.95
C THR A 328 11.21 -6.26 15.60
N MET A 329 10.08 -5.63 15.26
CA MET A 329 9.94 -4.88 14.01
C MET A 329 10.90 -3.68 13.92
N TYR A 330 11.11 -2.95 15.02
CA TYR A 330 12.08 -1.84 15.05
C TYR A 330 13.52 -2.35 14.85
N LEU A 331 13.89 -3.46 15.48
CA LEU A 331 15.21 -4.08 15.27
C LEU A 331 15.39 -4.55 13.82
N CYS A 332 14.36 -5.17 13.22
CA CYS A 332 14.38 -5.55 11.81
C CYS A 332 14.55 -4.32 10.91
N SER A 333 13.88 -3.21 11.20
CA SER A 333 14.04 -1.96 10.44
C SER A 333 15.47 -1.42 10.49
N VAL A 334 16.14 -1.54 11.64
CA VAL A 334 17.56 -1.16 11.78
C VAL A 334 18.46 -2.08 10.96
N VAL A 335 18.22 -3.39 10.98
CA VAL A 335 18.99 -4.35 10.19
C VAL A 335 18.81 -4.13 8.70
N ILE A 336 17.56 -3.91 8.25
CA ILE A 336 17.26 -3.59 6.85
C ILE A 336 17.99 -2.30 6.44
N MET A 337 17.89 -1.24 7.27
CA MET A 337 18.60 0.02 7.02
C MET A 337 20.10 -0.18 6.90
N ALA A 338 20.71 -0.95 7.78
CA ALA A 338 22.15 -1.19 7.73
C ALA A 338 22.58 -1.86 6.41
N ALA A 339 21.81 -2.85 5.93
CA ALA A 339 22.03 -3.49 4.65
C ALA A 339 21.84 -2.50 3.47
N GLU A 340 20.81 -1.66 3.51
CA GLU A 340 20.52 -0.67 2.48
C GLU A 340 21.55 0.47 2.46
N VAL A 341 22.05 0.92 3.61
CA VAL A 341 23.15 1.89 3.67
C VAL A 341 24.39 1.34 2.97
N VAL A 342 24.79 0.10 3.28
CA VAL A 342 25.93 -0.53 2.62
C VAL A 342 25.71 -0.61 1.12
N LEU A 343 24.53 -1.07 0.69
CA LEU A 343 24.17 -1.16 -0.72
C LEU A 343 24.24 0.19 -1.44
N MET A 344 23.65 1.24 -0.84
CA MET A 344 23.61 2.58 -1.44
C MET A 344 24.97 3.25 -1.42
N GLN A 345 25.78 3.11 -0.37
CA GLN A 345 27.12 3.69 -0.33
C GLN A 345 28.05 3.07 -1.39
N LEU A 346 27.89 1.77 -1.69
CA LEU A 346 28.73 1.07 -2.66
C LEU A 346 28.23 1.21 -4.11
N PHE A 347 26.93 1.20 -4.32
CA PHE A 347 26.34 0.98 -5.64
C PHE A 347 25.33 2.04 -6.11
N ALA A 348 25.06 3.11 -5.34
CA ALA A 348 24.01 4.08 -5.70
C ALA A 348 24.20 4.66 -7.12
N ARG A 349 25.42 5.03 -7.50
CA ARG A 349 25.69 5.61 -8.81
C ARG A 349 25.42 4.61 -9.93
N GLN A 350 25.88 3.36 -9.77
CA GLN A 350 25.67 2.29 -10.76
C GLN A 350 24.18 1.95 -10.90
N LEU A 351 23.47 1.88 -9.76
CA LEU A 351 22.03 1.61 -9.74
C LEU A 351 21.23 2.74 -10.41
N VAL A 352 21.57 4.00 -10.14
CA VAL A 352 20.97 5.14 -10.82
C VAL A 352 21.24 5.09 -12.32
N GLN A 353 22.46 4.78 -12.74
CA GLN A 353 22.81 4.61 -14.14
C GLN A 353 22.00 3.50 -14.82
N LEU A 354 21.87 2.35 -14.14
CA LEU A 354 21.09 1.21 -14.64
C LEU A 354 19.62 1.59 -14.88
N ILE A 355 19.02 2.33 -13.93
CA ILE A 355 17.59 2.70 -14.02
C ILE A 355 17.34 3.85 -14.97
N SER A 356 18.23 4.87 -15.01
CA SER A 356 18.05 6.04 -15.85
C SER A 356 18.53 5.84 -17.29
N GLY A 357 19.44 4.87 -17.52
CA GLY A 357 20.15 4.72 -18.80
C GLY A 357 21.06 5.91 -19.14
N SER A 358 21.17 6.90 -18.26
CA SER A 358 21.90 8.15 -18.50
C SER A 358 23.36 8.02 -18.09
N THR A 359 24.23 8.71 -18.87
CA THR A 359 25.64 8.90 -18.53
C THR A 359 25.94 10.33 -18.06
N ALA A 360 24.92 11.21 -18.04
CA ALA A 360 25.07 12.60 -17.63
C ALA A 360 25.49 12.69 -16.14
N PRO A 361 26.64 13.37 -15.84
CA PRO A 361 27.16 13.41 -14.46
C PRO A 361 26.17 13.95 -13.45
N LEU A 362 25.39 14.98 -13.82
CA LEU A 362 24.42 15.61 -12.93
C LEU A 362 23.24 14.67 -12.56
N VAL A 363 22.78 13.85 -13.51
CA VAL A 363 21.74 12.83 -13.28
C VAL A 363 22.23 11.79 -12.27
N LEU A 364 23.44 11.26 -12.51
CA LEU A 364 24.03 10.22 -11.68
C LEU A 364 24.36 10.74 -10.28
N GLU A 365 24.91 11.95 -10.18
CA GLU A 365 25.27 12.56 -8.89
C GLU A 365 24.05 12.88 -8.06
N ASN A 366 23.05 13.56 -8.61
CA ASN A 366 21.84 13.91 -7.89
C ASN A 366 21.07 12.66 -7.41
N GLY A 367 20.92 11.66 -8.28
CA GLY A 367 20.26 10.40 -7.90
C GLY A 367 21.03 9.63 -6.82
N ALA A 368 22.34 9.50 -6.97
CA ALA A 368 23.18 8.81 -5.99
C ALA A 368 23.18 9.55 -4.64
N ARG A 369 23.33 10.89 -4.65
CA ARG A 369 23.28 11.69 -3.41
C ARG A 369 21.96 11.54 -2.69
N TYR A 370 20.83 11.58 -3.40
CA TYR A 370 19.53 11.35 -2.80
C TYR A 370 19.48 10.00 -2.06
N LEU A 371 19.89 8.91 -2.70
CA LEU A 371 19.86 7.57 -2.11
C LEU A 371 20.83 7.43 -0.93
N MET A 372 22.08 7.89 -1.08
CA MET A 372 23.10 7.80 -0.02
C MET A 372 22.72 8.60 1.22
N TRP A 373 22.10 9.79 1.07
CA TRP A 373 21.69 10.61 2.20
C TRP A 373 20.38 10.14 2.86
N ASN A 374 19.48 9.52 2.10
CA ASN A 374 18.22 9.02 2.63
C ASN A 374 18.37 7.64 3.31
N ALA A 375 19.26 6.77 2.83
CA ALA A 375 19.42 5.40 3.34
C ALA A 375 19.62 5.33 4.87
N PRO A 376 20.43 6.17 5.54
CA PRO A 376 20.56 6.14 7.00
C PRO A 376 19.25 6.41 7.75
N PHE A 377 18.27 7.07 7.11
CA PHE A 377 16.97 7.36 7.71
C PHE A 377 15.91 6.29 7.46
N TYR A 378 16.24 5.22 6.74
CA TYR A 378 15.29 4.12 6.49
C TYR A 378 14.91 3.37 7.77
N ALA A 379 15.78 3.35 8.81
CA ALA A 379 15.37 2.86 10.12
C ALA A 379 14.27 3.73 10.73
N VAL A 380 14.37 5.07 10.59
CA VAL A 380 13.35 6.01 11.05
C VAL A 380 12.05 5.81 10.28
N LEU A 381 12.13 5.63 8.94
CA LEU A 381 10.99 5.30 8.10
C LEU A 381 10.34 3.97 8.54
N GLY A 382 11.12 2.94 8.82
CA GLY A 382 10.63 1.65 9.31
C GLY A 382 9.91 1.78 10.66
N VAL A 383 10.49 2.51 11.61
CA VAL A 383 9.85 2.82 12.91
C VAL A 383 8.55 3.59 12.71
N LEU A 384 8.56 4.61 11.83
CA LEU A 384 7.38 5.39 11.48
C LEU A 384 6.26 4.51 10.93
N LEU A 385 6.55 3.72 9.88
CA LEU A 385 5.56 2.86 9.23
C LEU A 385 5.00 1.81 10.20
N CYS A 386 5.87 1.08 10.91
CA CYS A 386 5.45 0.08 11.89
C CYS A 386 4.58 0.69 12.99
N THR A 387 4.94 1.87 13.50
CA THR A 387 4.18 2.53 14.58
C THR A 387 2.84 3.07 14.07
N ARG A 388 2.83 3.67 12.87
CA ARG A 388 1.60 4.17 12.22
C ARG A 388 0.57 3.06 12.05
N TYR A 389 0.98 1.94 11.46
CA TYR A 389 0.10 0.79 11.25
C TYR A 389 -0.28 0.08 12.56
N ALA A 390 0.63 0.03 13.54
CA ALA A 390 0.32 -0.52 14.85
C ALA A 390 -0.76 0.31 15.59
N LEU A 391 -0.67 1.64 15.55
CA LEU A 391 -1.68 2.52 16.14
C LEU A 391 -3.05 2.35 15.47
N GLN A 392 -3.09 2.22 14.14
CA GLN A 392 -4.31 1.87 13.41
C GLN A 392 -4.87 0.53 13.91
N SER A 393 -4.00 -0.47 14.07
CA SER A 393 -4.36 -1.81 14.56
C SER A 393 -4.86 -1.81 16.01
N LEU A 394 -4.38 -0.88 16.84
CA LEU A 394 -4.85 -0.65 18.19
C LEU A 394 -6.19 0.10 18.25
N GLY A 395 -6.73 0.54 17.10
CA GLY A 395 -8.00 1.25 16.99
C GLY A 395 -7.87 2.77 17.06
N GLN A 396 -6.66 3.30 17.09
CA GLN A 396 -6.40 4.74 16.97
C GLN A 396 -6.60 5.16 15.51
N LYS A 397 -7.59 5.98 15.22
CA LYS A 397 -7.96 6.34 13.84
C LYS A 397 -7.43 7.72 13.46
N VAL A 398 -7.58 8.68 14.37
CA VAL A 398 -7.27 10.10 14.13
C VAL A 398 -5.77 10.38 14.28
N LEU A 399 -5.13 9.82 15.31
CA LEU A 399 -3.74 10.14 15.62
C LEU A 399 -2.75 9.68 14.52
N PRO A 400 -2.89 8.48 13.93
CA PRO A 400 -2.08 8.10 12.77
C PRO A 400 -2.37 8.94 11.53
N LEU A 401 -3.64 9.32 11.30
CA LEU A 401 -4.03 10.20 10.19
C LEU A 401 -3.34 11.57 10.32
N PHE A 402 -3.25 12.10 11.55
CA PHE A 402 -2.57 13.38 11.81
C PHE A 402 -1.08 13.36 11.42
N SER A 403 -0.43 12.18 11.49
CA SER A 403 0.94 12.04 11.00
C SER A 403 1.07 12.32 9.49
N SER A 404 0.05 11.95 8.69
CA SER A 404 0.04 12.26 7.25
C SER A 404 -0.17 13.76 6.98
N VAL A 405 -0.92 14.45 7.86
CA VAL A 405 -1.01 15.91 7.80
C VAL A 405 0.34 16.57 8.07
N ILE A 406 1.10 16.07 9.06
CA ILE A 406 2.48 16.54 9.31
C ILE A 406 3.33 16.35 8.05
N GLU A 407 3.20 15.23 7.36
CA GLU A 407 3.90 14.95 6.11
C GLU A 407 3.57 15.97 5.03
N LEU A 408 2.27 16.20 4.77
CA LEU A 408 1.81 17.14 3.76
C LEU A 408 2.27 18.57 4.06
N VAL A 409 2.05 19.03 5.29
CA VAL A 409 2.46 20.39 5.73
C VAL A 409 3.97 20.54 5.64
N GLY A 410 4.72 19.53 6.06
CA GLY A 410 6.17 19.53 5.94
C GLY A 410 6.63 19.66 4.48
N LYS A 411 6.06 18.89 3.57
CA LYS A 411 6.36 18.97 2.13
C LYS A 411 6.01 20.35 1.54
N VAL A 412 4.86 20.92 1.91
CA VAL A 412 4.47 22.30 1.51
C VAL A 412 5.50 23.32 2.00
N ILE A 413 5.93 23.26 3.26
CA ILE A 413 6.95 24.16 3.82
C ILE A 413 8.26 24.00 3.04
N PHE A 414 8.69 22.77 2.77
CA PHE A 414 9.93 22.54 2.01
C PHE A 414 9.85 23.13 0.59
N VAL A 415 8.73 22.93 -0.10
CA VAL A 415 8.53 23.45 -1.46
C VAL A 415 8.52 24.98 -1.48
N LEU A 416 7.83 25.61 -0.54
CA LEU A 416 7.70 27.09 -0.55
C LEU A 416 8.88 27.82 0.04
N VAL A 417 9.59 27.25 1.02
CA VAL A 417 10.63 27.96 1.78
C VAL A 417 12.03 27.45 1.50
N PHE A 418 12.23 26.12 1.52
CA PHE A 418 13.57 25.55 1.48
C PHE A 418 14.07 25.26 0.05
N ILE A 419 13.22 24.74 -0.85
CA ILE A 419 13.62 24.45 -2.22
C ILE A 419 14.07 25.73 -2.96
N PRO A 420 13.39 26.89 -2.87
CA PRO A 420 13.85 28.11 -3.52
C PRO A 420 15.22 28.60 -3.03
N ARG A 421 15.63 28.26 -1.79
CA ARG A 421 16.90 28.68 -1.20
C ARG A 421 18.04 27.69 -1.38
N TYR A 422 17.73 26.39 -1.30
CA TYR A 422 18.75 25.33 -1.23
C TYR A 422 18.65 24.34 -2.38
N ALA A 423 17.75 24.60 -3.34
CA ALA A 423 17.53 23.79 -4.54
C ALA A 423 17.41 22.29 -4.20
N TYR A 424 18.11 21.42 -4.92
CA TYR A 424 18.02 19.98 -4.77
C TYR A 424 18.49 19.45 -3.41
N ASN A 425 19.34 20.18 -2.70
CA ASN A 425 19.73 19.80 -1.35
C ASN A 425 18.53 19.79 -0.37
N ALA A 426 17.59 20.74 -0.55
CA ALA A 426 16.35 20.74 0.23
C ALA A 426 15.47 19.52 -0.11
N VAL A 427 15.42 19.12 -1.37
CA VAL A 427 14.68 17.91 -1.78
C VAL A 427 15.25 16.65 -1.11
N ILE A 428 16.58 16.49 -1.08
CA ILE A 428 17.25 15.37 -0.42
C ILE A 428 16.89 15.28 1.07
N LEU A 429 16.84 16.40 1.77
CA LEU A 429 16.61 16.46 3.22
C LEU A 429 15.13 16.49 3.61
N CYS A 430 14.24 16.76 2.66
CA CYS A 430 12.81 16.93 2.91
C CYS A 430 12.21 15.72 3.63
N GLU A 431 12.26 14.56 3.01
CA GLU A 431 11.65 13.34 3.57
C GLU A 431 12.32 12.86 4.86
N PRO A 432 13.66 12.77 4.97
CA PRO A 432 14.33 12.41 6.21
C PRO A 432 13.92 13.25 7.43
N ILE A 433 13.88 14.56 7.27
CA ILE A 433 13.51 15.47 8.36
C ILE A 433 12.04 15.25 8.76
N ILE A 434 11.15 15.18 7.77
CA ILE A 434 9.72 14.94 8.03
C ILE A 434 9.51 13.58 8.71
N TRP A 435 10.20 12.51 8.27
CA TRP A 435 10.11 11.20 8.91
C TRP A 435 10.54 11.23 10.38
N CYS A 436 11.57 12.01 10.73
CA CYS A 436 11.98 12.15 12.13
C CYS A 436 10.86 12.77 12.98
N PHE A 437 10.24 13.86 12.52
CA PHE A 437 9.12 14.47 13.24
C PHE A 437 7.92 13.53 13.37
N MET A 438 7.55 12.86 12.28
CA MET A 438 6.43 11.90 12.27
C MET A 438 6.71 10.71 13.19
N ALA A 439 7.92 10.14 13.13
CA ALA A 439 8.31 9.01 13.97
C ALA A 439 8.30 9.41 15.46
N ALA A 440 8.86 10.56 15.80
CA ALA A 440 8.84 11.08 17.17
C ALA A 440 7.41 11.24 17.68
N TYR A 441 6.54 11.87 16.89
CA TYR A 441 5.12 12.04 17.21
C TYR A 441 4.42 10.69 17.42
N LEU A 442 4.53 9.76 16.46
CA LEU A 442 3.85 8.46 16.51
C LEU A 442 4.36 7.59 17.67
N VAL A 443 5.67 7.57 17.94
CA VAL A 443 6.25 6.84 19.08
C VAL A 443 5.77 7.43 20.39
N ALA A 444 5.67 8.76 20.51
CA ALA A 444 5.11 9.41 21.70
C ALA A 444 3.65 9.02 21.94
N VAL A 445 2.84 8.98 20.88
CA VAL A 445 1.43 8.51 20.92
C VAL A 445 1.37 7.03 21.33
N TYR A 446 2.19 6.18 20.71
CA TYR A 446 2.22 4.75 21.00
C TYR A 446 2.59 4.45 22.47
N ARG A 447 3.55 5.19 23.04
CA ARG A 447 3.93 5.06 24.46
C ARG A 447 2.84 5.50 25.43
N ARG A 448 1.84 6.25 24.98
CA ARG A 448 0.68 6.68 25.78
C ARG A 448 -0.55 5.79 25.59
N ASP A 449 -0.49 4.81 24.71
CA ASP A 449 -1.61 3.91 24.47
C ASP A 449 -1.89 3.03 25.72
N ALA A 450 -3.10 3.13 26.24
CA ALA A 450 -3.50 2.50 27.50
C ALA A 450 -3.54 0.96 27.43
N PHE A 451 -3.76 0.39 26.23
CA PHE A 451 -3.70 -1.06 26.08
C PHE A 451 -2.28 -1.58 26.12
N VAL A 452 -1.35 -0.90 25.47
CA VAL A 452 0.05 -1.32 25.40
C VAL A 452 0.78 -1.00 26.71
N TYR A 453 0.52 0.16 27.29
CA TYR A 453 1.14 0.64 28.53
C TYR A 453 0.04 1.06 29.52
N PRO A 454 -0.57 0.09 30.22
CA PRO A 454 -1.57 0.41 31.23
C PRO A 454 -0.94 1.32 32.30
N ARG A 455 -1.60 2.44 32.55
CA ARG A 455 -1.20 3.30 33.68
C ARG A 455 -1.39 2.47 34.96
N LYS A 456 -0.34 2.30 35.74
CA LYS A 456 -0.48 1.80 37.09
C LYS A 456 -1.46 2.74 37.80
N ASN A 457 -2.56 2.20 38.30
CA ASN A 457 -3.58 2.96 39.04
C ASN A 457 -2.87 3.88 40.03
N GLN A 458 -3.13 5.20 39.90
CA GLN A 458 -3.00 6.12 40.98
C GLN A 458 -4.07 5.84 42.03
#